data_983f9785f2fec00cd735c3fa8c277980
#
_entry.id   983f9785f2fec00cd735c3fa8c277980
#
_cell.length_a   1.000
_cell.length_b   1.000
_cell.length_c   1.000
_cell.angle_alpha   90.00
_cell.angle_beta   90.00
_cell.angle_gamma   90.00
#
_symmetry.space_group_name_H-M   'P 1'
#
loop_
_entity.id
_entity.type
_entity.pdbx_description
1 polymer ?
#
loop_
_entity_poly.entity_id
_entity_poly.type
_entity_poly.pdbx_seq_one_letter_code
_entity_poly.pdbx_strand_id
1 'polypeptide(L)'
;MNKILISTIIGLTFLFLQSIKSQTKNKPQFLQKVGVIDSMYSNTLKEYRTFYVQLPESYHAKKKYPVAYILDGEVFLPTVNDVQRYYSGGFTPEMILVGISNASNRTRDLTTSKIDKKYGMPFTEKNGEAYNFNKFIGNELIPFIESKYPVTHFRTLIGHSYGGLFVIYTLLNTPELFTNYLAIDPSLDWDNQKLLSDAQQVFSEKNYQGKSLFMSLNGQLNPQNPNITIESVMQDTSEITLFSRANIAFSNMIKHHSKNGLTYAWKFYPNDIHGTIPFPSIMDGLLFNFKWYQMENTDKFNSPNTTKEELFNFVNYRAKKLETHFGYMVPPYPEDLFDALGHMSMDMGALDKAKMFFEFAIKFYPNNANNYMSLADFYEMNNDYKMALKFATKAFEISGDNSHAQKLKSIKEKI
;
A
#
# COMPACT_ATOMS: atom_id res chain seq x y z
N MET A 1 7.92 -31.69 -75.62
CA MET A 1 7.62 -32.10 -74.24
C MET A 1 8.35 -31.29 -73.17
N ASN A 2 8.70 -30.03 -73.41
CA ASN A 2 9.52 -29.26 -72.46
C ASN A 2 8.99 -27.86 -72.12
N LYS A 3 7.74 -27.54 -72.43
CA LYS A 3 7.16 -26.22 -72.07
C LYS A 3 6.13 -26.24 -70.92
N ILE A 4 5.67 -27.41 -70.50
CA ILE A 4 4.68 -27.57 -69.42
C ILE A 4 5.36 -27.72 -68.06
N LEU A 5 6.62 -28.18 -67.99
CA LEU A 5 7.33 -28.39 -66.71
C LEU A 5 7.86 -27.09 -66.10
N ILE A 6 8.11 -26.05 -66.87
CA ILE A 6 8.65 -24.75 -66.39
C ILE A 6 7.55 -23.87 -65.79
N SER A 7 6.31 -23.98 -66.28
CA SER A 7 5.17 -23.19 -65.76
C SER A 7 4.70 -23.68 -64.38
N THR A 8 4.91 -24.98 -64.03
CA THR A 8 4.47 -25.56 -62.77
C THR A 8 5.46 -25.27 -61.62
N ILE A 9 6.75 -25.07 -61.93
CA ILE A 9 7.78 -24.77 -60.92
C ILE A 9 7.72 -23.29 -60.53
N ILE A 10 7.35 -22.36 -61.41
CA ILE A 10 7.21 -20.94 -61.12
C ILE A 10 5.94 -20.68 -60.27
N GLY A 11 4.88 -21.47 -60.48
CA GLY A 11 3.65 -21.38 -59.68
C GLY A 11 3.83 -21.84 -58.22
N LEU A 12 4.65 -22.86 -57.97
CA LEU A 12 4.93 -23.36 -56.61
C LEU A 12 5.90 -22.48 -55.82
N THR A 13 6.81 -21.76 -56.46
CA THR A 13 7.69 -20.81 -55.78
C THR A 13 6.98 -19.54 -55.38
N PHE A 14 5.91 -19.14 -56.07
CA PHE A 14 5.10 -17.95 -55.71
C PHE A 14 4.15 -18.24 -54.54
N LEU A 15 3.69 -19.47 -54.35
CA LEU A 15 2.86 -19.90 -53.22
C LEU A 15 3.65 -20.03 -51.92
N PHE A 16 4.96 -20.30 -51.99
CA PHE A 16 5.82 -20.36 -50.78
C PHE A 16 6.29 -18.97 -50.32
N LEU A 17 6.27 -17.95 -51.17
CA LEU A 17 6.64 -16.57 -50.80
C LEU A 17 5.50 -15.75 -50.17
N GLN A 18 4.26 -16.22 -50.20
CA GLN A 18 3.15 -15.57 -49.48
C GLN A 18 2.93 -16.04 -48.07
N SER A 19 3.59 -17.12 -47.61
CA SER A 19 3.48 -17.64 -46.26
C SER A 19 4.46 -17.03 -45.24
N ILE A 20 5.29 -16.06 -45.63
CA ILE A 20 6.25 -15.38 -44.75
C ILE A 20 5.82 -13.92 -44.45
N LYS A 21 4.54 -13.62 -44.53
CA LYS A 21 4.04 -12.37 -43.99
C LYS A 21 3.08 -12.64 -42.85
N SER A 22 3.57 -12.54 -41.71
CA SER A 22 2.96 -12.24 -40.43
C SER A 22 3.43 -13.14 -39.30
N GLN A 23 4.73 -13.19 -39.05
CA GLN A 23 5.15 -13.20 -37.65
C GLN A 23 5.09 -11.73 -37.21
N THR A 24 3.91 -11.29 -36.78
CA THR A 24 3.83 -10.20 -35.83
C THR A 24 4.74 -10.62 -34.70
N LYS A 25 5.89 -9.96 -34.55
CA LYS A 25 6.72 -10.11 -33.34
C LYS A 25 5.80 -9.76 -32.19
N ASN A 26 5.20 -10.79 -31.59
CA ASN A 26 4.46 -10.61 -30.35
C ASN A 26 5.46 -9.96 -29.41
N LYS A 27 5.23 -8.71 -29.06
CA LYS A 27 6.00 -8.04 -28.02
C LYS A 27 5.91 -8.97 -26.80
N PRO A 28 7.02 -9.24 -26.12
CA PRO A 28 6.99 -10.11 -24.96
C PRO A 28 5.93 -9.58 -23.99
N GLN A 29 4.99 -10.46 -23.60
CA GLN A 29 3.99 -10.14 -22.59
C GLN A 29 4.62 -10.44 -21.23
N PHE A 30 4.62 -9.44 -20.38
CA PHE A 30 5.07 -9.57 -18.99
C PHE A 30 3.85 -9.88 -18.11
N LEU A 31 3.99 -10.83 -17.21
CA LEU A 31 2.98 -11.12 -16.17
C LEU A 31 2.68 -9.86 -15.33
N GLN A 32 3.72 -9.09 -15.04
CA GLN A 32 3.62 -7.89 -14.23
C GLN A 32 4.72 -6.91 -14.62
N LYS A 33 4.38 -5.63 -14.63
CA LYS A 33 5.32 -4.52 -14.64
C LYS A 33 5.19 -3.79 -13.31
N VAL A 34 6.30 -3.50 -12.64
CA VAL A 34 6.31 -2.80 -11.36
C VAL A 34 6.99 -1.45 -11.54
N GLY A 35 6.21 -0.39 -11.32
CA GLY A 35 6.67 0.98 -11.32
C GLY A 35 6.94 1.58 -12.70
N VAL A 36 6.82 2.89 -12.75
CA VAL A 36 7.28 3.77 -13.83
C VAL A 36 8.38 4.63 -13.25
N ILE A 37 9.49 4.75 -13.98
CA ILE A 37 10.60 5.62 -13.59
C ILE A 37 10.23 7.07 -13.91
N ASP A 38 10.40 7.96 -12.93
CA ASP A 38 10.27 9.40 -13.09
C ASP A 38 11.45 10.11 -12.39
N SER A 39 11.64 11.38 -12.63
CA SER A 39 12.70 12.17 -12.01
C SER A 39 12.31 13.63 -11.88
N MET A 40 12.89 14.30 -10.88
CA MET A 40 12.74 15.72 -10.68
C MET A 40 14.08 16.36 -10.25
N TYR A 41 14.29 17.61 -10.62
CA TYR A 41 15.41 18.37 -10.07
C TYR A 41 15.07 18.86 -8.66
N SER A 42 15.90 18.53 -7.68
CA SER A 42 15.76 19.02 -6.32
C SER A 42 16.51 20.33 -6.12
N ASN A 43 15.80 21.37 -5.75
CA ASN A 43 16.42 22.63 -5.35
C ASN A 43 17.15 22.55 -4.00
N THR A 44 16.68 21.67 -3.11
CA THR A 44 17.30 21.41 -1.80
C THR A 44 18.62 20.67 -1.96
N LEU A 45 18.63 19.60 -2.75
CA LEU A 45 19.80 18.71 -2.91
C LEU A 45 20.73 19.16 -4.05
N LYS A 46 20.29 20.09 -4.93
CA LYS A 46 21.01 20.58 -6.12
C LYS A 46 21.38 19.49 -7.12
N GLU A 47 20.52 18.48 -7.27
CA GLU A 47 20.71 17.35 -8.16
C GLU A 47 19.38 16.81 -8.67
N TYR A 48 19.42 16.01 -9.74
CA TYR A 48 18.26 15.24 -10.18
C TYR A 48 18.05 14.04 -9.26
N ARG A 49 16.79 13.81 -8.85
CA ARG A 49 16.39 12.66 -8.04
C ARG A 49 15.44 11.77 -8.82
N THR A 50 15.84 10.51 -8.93
CA THR A 50 15.01 9.47 -9.55
C THR A 50 14.11 8.84 -8.51
N PHE A 51 12.88 8.53 -8.92
CA PHE A 51 11.92 7.78 -8.14
C PHE A 51 11.05 6.93 -9.05
N TYR A 52 10.34 5.98 -8.46
CA TYR A 52 9.48 5.02 -9.16
C TYR A 52 8.07 5.19 -8.63
N VAL A 53 7.08 5.18 -9.53
CA VAL A 53 5.66 5.26 -9.12
C VAL A 53 4.94 4.01 -9.58
N GLN A 54 4.35 3.27 -8.65
CA GLN A 54 3.48 2.12 -8.91
C GLN A 54 2.05 2.47 -8.51
N LEU A 55 1.16 2.38 -9.46
CA LEU A 55 -0.28 2.54 -9.23
C LEU A 55 -0.91 1.19 -8.88
N PRO A 56 -1.95 1.14 -8.03
CA PRO A 56 -2.68 -0.10 -7.77
C PRO A 56 -3.36 -0.62 -9.04
N GLU A 57 -3.64 -1.93 -9.11
CA GLU A 57 -4.25 -2.56 -10.30
C GLU A 57 -5.63 -1.95 -10.62
N SER A 58 -6.41 -1.63 -9.59
CA SER A 58 -7.73 -0.98 -9.73
C SER A 58 -7.67 0.55 -9.79
N TYR A 59 -6.52 1.12 -10.20
CA TYR A 59 -6.35 2.58 -10.22
C TYR A 59 -7.42 3.29 -11.04
N HIS A 60 -8.03 4.29 -10.40
CA HIS A 60 -9.00 5.17 -11.04
C HIS A 60 -8.73 6.63 -10.66
N ALA A 61 -8.60 7.51 -11.65
CA ALA A 61 -8.19 8.91 -11.44
C ALA A 61 -9.13 9.75 -10.54
N LYS A 62 -10.38 9.32 -10.36
CA LYS A 62 -11.36 10.00 -9.47
C LYS A 62 -11.36 9.46 -8.04
N LYS A 63 -10.68 8.33 -7.78
CA LYS A 63 -10.53 7.73 -6.44
C LYS A 63 -9.27 8.28 -5.80
N LYS A 64 -9.31 8.61 -4.51
CA LYS A 64 -8.13 9.05 -3.74
C LYS A 64 -7.46 7.87 -3.05
N TYR A 65 -6.13 7.89 -2.98
CA TYR A 65 -5.31 6.80 -2.45
C TYR A 65 -4.37 7.27 -1.36
N PRO A 66 -4.17 6.49 -0.29
CA PRO A 66 -3.00 6.62 0.58
C PRO A 66 -1.72 6.40 -0.23
N VAL A 67 -0.57 6.86 0.29
CA VAL A 67 0.73 6.73 -0.38
C VAL A 67 1.74 6.03 0.51
N ALA A 68 2.51 5.10 -0.03
CA ALA A 68 3.68 4.57 0.64
C ALA A 68 4.96 5.07 -0.06
N TYR A 69 5.81 5.75 0.70
CA TYR A 69 7.14 6.18 0.29
C TYR A 69 8.16 5.14 0.76
N ILE A 70 8.94 4.61 -0.16
CA ILE A 70 9.81 3.46 0.05
C ILE A 70 11.25 3.89 -0.26
N LEU A 71 12.09 3.95 0.75
CA LEU A 71 13.52 4.20 0.59
C LEU A 71 14.20 3.00 -0.06
N ASP A 72 15.32 3.22 -0.75
CA ASP A 72 15.96 2.20 -1.58
C ASP A 72 14.94 1.57 -2.55
N GLY A 73 14.15 2.43 -3.22
CA GLY A 73 12.97 2.03 -4.01
C GLY A 73 13.29 1.06 -5.14
N GLU A 74 14.49 1.11 -5.71
CA GLU A 74 14.98 0.15 -6.71
C GLU A 74 15.04 -1.28 -6.18
N VAL A 75 15.17 -1.46 -4.86
CA VAL A 75 15.27 -2.76 -4.20
C VAL A 75 13.92 -3.21 -3.64
N PHE A 76 13.23 -2.31 -2.91
CA PHE A 76 12.09 -2.72 -2.07
C PHE A 76 10.72 -2.45 -2.68
N LEU A 77 10.59 -1.63 -3.72
CA LEU A 77 9.31 -1.35 -4.36
C LEU A 77 8.60 -2.63 -4.85
N PRO A 78 9.28 -3.59 -5.52
CA PRO A 78 8.64 -4.84 -5.94
C PRO A 78 8.05 -5.63 -4.77
N THR A 79 8.81 -5.79 -3.68
CA THR A 79 8.34 -6.52 -2.49
C THR A 79 7.14 -5.85 -1.83
N VAL A 80 7.17 -4.52 -1.66
CA VAL A 80 6.04 -3.77 -1.10
C VAL A 80 4.81 -3.89 -2.00
N ASN A 81 5.01 -3.84 -3.33
CA ASN A 81 3.93 -4.01 -4.29
C ASN A 81 3.28 -5.40 -4.20
N ASP A 82 4.08 -6.47 -4.10
CA ASP A 82 3.55 -7.83 -4.02
C ASP A 82 2.79 -8.07 -2.72
N VAL A 83 3.31 -7.59 -1.59
CA VAL A 83 2.63 -7.65 -0.29
C VAL A 83 1.32 -6.86 -0.34
N GLN A 84 1.34 -5.61 -0.81
CA GLN A 84 0.14 -4.80 -0.93
C GLN A 84 -0.91 -5.48 -1.81
N ARG A 85 -0.51 -5.93 -2.99
CA ARG A 85 -1.41 -6.57 -3.96
C ARG A 85 -2.10 -7.81 -3.40
N TYR A 86 -1.36 -8.63 -2.63
CA TYR A 86 -1.92 -9.80 -1.97
C TYR A 86 -2.91 -9.44 -0.86
N TYR A 87 -2.62 -8.40 -0.07
CA TYR A 87 -3.42 -8.04 1.12
C TYR A 87 -4.44 -6.92 0.89
N SER A 88 -4.50 -6.30 -0.29
CA SER A 88 -5.44 -5.20 -0.58
C SER A 88 -6.92 -5.64 -0.59
N GLY A 89 -7.19 -6.92 -0.67
CA GLY A 89 -8.54 -7.51 -0.57
C GLY A 89 -9.20 -7.44 0.82
N GLY A 90 -8.80 -6.47 1.68
CA GLY A 90 -9.47 -6.23 2.97
C GLY A 90 -8.54 -6.16 4.18
N PHE A 91 -7.24 -6.38 4.00
CA PHE A 91 -6.25 -6.34 5.09
C PHE A 91 -5.41 -5.07 5.06
N THR A 92 -5.11 -4.55 3.88
CA THR A 92 -4.46 -3.25 3.67
C THR A 92 -5.24 -2.45 2.63
N PRO A 93 -5.23 -1.11 2.67
CA PRO A 93 -5.80 -0.32 1.59
C PRO A 93 -4.94 -0.43 0.33
N GLU A 94 -5.55 -0.22 -0.83
CA GLU A 94 -4.79 0.05 -2.04
C GLU A 94 -4.08 1.39 -1.91
N MET A 95 -2.78 1.42 -2.18
CA MET A 95 -1.93 2.60 -2.08
C MET A 95 -1.22 2.88 -3.40
N ILE A 96 -0.93 4.14 -3.67
CA ILE A 96 0.10 4.51 -4.64
C ILE A 96 1.46 4.33 -3.96
N LEU A 97 2.38 3.61 -4.61
CA LEU A 97 3.71 3.37 -4.09
C LEU A 97 4.71 4.30 -4.77
N VAL A 98 5.54 4.97 -3.99
CA VAL A 98 6.61 5.87 -4.45
C VAL A 98 7.94 5.34 -3.94
N GLY A 99 8.67 4.64 -4.79
CA GLY A 99 10.02 4.17 -4.49
C GLY A 99 11.03 5.29 -4.73
N ILE A 100 11.73 5.72 -3.71
CA ILE A 100 12.77 6.77 -3.82
C ILE A 100 14.11 6.09 -4.06
N SER A 101 14.79 6.41 -5.17
CA SER A 101 16.13 5.88 -5.43
C SER A 101 17.16 6.53 -4.52
N ASN A 102 17.92 5.69 -3.84
CA ASN A 102 19.06 6.10 -3.01
C ASN A 102 20.40 5.56 -3.55
N ALA A 103 20.43 4.89 -4.69
CA ALA A 103 21.60 4.17 -5.24
C ALA A 103 22.87 5.02 -5.28
N SER A 104 22.79 6.32 -5.63
CA SER A 104 23.96 7.17 -5.82
C SER A 104 24.47 7.85 -4.54
N ASN A 105 23.57 8.09 -3.55
CA ASN A 105 23.88 8.94 -2.39
C ASN A 105 23.30 8.37 -1.08
N ARG A 106 23.22 7.05 -0.98
CA ARG A 106 22.50 6.35 0.10
C ARG A 106 23.01 6.76 1.49
N THR A 107 24.30 6.67 1.72
CA THR A 107 24.90 6.97 3.01
C THR A 107 24.78 8.46 3.35
N ARG A 108 24.96 9.36 2.38
CA ARG A 108 24.79 10.80 2.56
C ARG A 108 23.36 11.12 3.02
N ASP A 109 22.36 10.61 2.29
CA ASP A 109 20.96 10.99 2.43
C ASP A 109 20.29 10.37 3.67
N LEU A 110 20.72 9.16 4.06
CA LEU A 110 19.99 8.38 5.06
C LEU A 110 20.64 8.39 6.46
N THR A 111 21.83 8.99 6.61
CA THR A 111 22.51 9.07 7.92
C THR A 111 22.32 10.44 8.56
N THR A 112 22.17 10.45 9.89
CA THR A 112 21.60 11.56 10.66
C THR A 112 22.61 12.56 11.17
N SER A 113 23.89 12.19 11.22
CA SER A 113 24.99 13.02 11.67
C SER A 113 26.28 12.68 10.89
N LYS A 114 27.16 13.65 10.77
CA LYS A 114 28.44 13.47 10.10
C LYS A 114 29.44 12.77 11.01
N ILE A 115 30.05 11.70 10.51
CA ILE A 115 31.14 10.98 11.17
C ILE A 115 32.35 10.88 10.25
N ASP A 116 33.54 10.76 10.82
CA ASP A 116 34.82 10.49 10.13
C ASP A 116 35.39 9.12 10.49
N LYS A 117 34.80 8.43 11.46
CA LYS A 117 35.14 7.08 11.87
C LYS A 117 33.92 6.26 12.21
N LYS A 118 33.92 4.96 11.86
CA LYS A 118 32.92 3.97 12.27
C LYS A 118 33.63 2.73 12.78
N TYR A 119 33.30 2.26 13.97
CA TYR A 119 33.95 1.11 14.63
C TYR A 119 35.48 1.26 14.67
N GLY A 120 35.96 2.45 15.05
CA GLY A 120 37.38 2.77 15.13
C GLY A 120 38.10 2.95 13.77
N MET A 121 37.49 2.63 12.65
CA MET A 121 38.05 2.72 11.29
C MET A 121 37.66 4.04 10.62
N PRO A 122 38.55 4.64 9.77
CA PRO A 122 38.20 5.82 8.98
C PRO A 122 36.96 5.57 8.10
N PHE A 123 36.03 6.54 8.09
CA PHE A 123 34.84 6.51 7.28
C PHE A 123 34.83 7.69 6.30
N THR A 124 35.03 7.42 5.01
CA THR A 124 35.27 8.44 4.00
C THR A 124 34.09 8.75 3.09
N GLU A 125 33.03 7.94 3.15
CA GLU A 125 31.84 8.21 2.38
C GLU A 125 31.15 9.50 2.84
N LYS A 126 30.53 10.24 1.90
CA LYS A 126 29.68 11.38 2.26
C LYS A 126 28.54 10.89 3.14
N ASN A 127 28.32 11.55 4.27
CA ASN A 127 27.35 11.12 5.26
C ASN A 127 26.76 12.31 6.06
N GLY A 128 25.66 12.08 6.80
CA GLY A 128 25.13 13.03 7.76
C GLY A 128 24.20 14.09 7.20
N GLU A 129 23.59 13.88 6.00
CA GLU A 129 22.71 14.88 5.38
C GLU A 129 21.20 14.50 5.41
N ALA A 130 20.79 13.65 6.33
CA ALA A 130 19.38 13.27 6.48
C ALA A 130 18.42 14.47 6.59
N TYR A 131 18.87 15.57 7.20
CA TYR A 131 18.12 16.82 7.28
C TYR A 131 17.75 17.39 5.89
N ASN A 132 18.73 17.47 4.98
CA ASN A 132 18.50 17.97 3.62
C ASN A 132 17.60 17.02 2.82
N PHE A 133 17.81 15.71 2.98
CA PHE A 133 17.01 14.72 2.32
C PHE A 133 15.54 14.70 2.83
N ASN A 134 15.34 14.88 4.14
CA ASN A 134 14.00 15.01 4.71
C ASN A 134 13.28 16.27 4.21
N LYS A 135 13.99 17.39 4.06
CA LYS A 135 13.45 18.61 3.42
C LYS A 135 13.07 18.37 1.96
N PHE A 136 13.88 17.65 1.19
CA PHE A 136 13.55 17.28 -0.18
C PHE A 136 12.26 16.47 -0.22
N ILE A 137 12.11 15.45 0.63
CA ILE A 137 10.89 14.64 0.68
C ILE A 137 9.68 15.51 1.04
N GLY A 138 9.76 16.29 2.11
CA GLY A 138 8.63 17.07 2.62
C GLY A 138 8.23 18.23 1.72
N ASN A 139 9.18 18.98 1.20
CA ASN A 139 8.93 20.24 0.52
C ASN A 139 8.90 20.14 -1.00
N GLU A 140 9.44 19.05 -1.58
CA GLU A 140 9.54 18.92 -3.03
C GLU A 140 8.85 17.63 -3.54
N LEU A 141 9.25 16.44 -3.07
CA LEU A 141 8.73 15.19 -3.59
C LEU A 141 7.25 14.96 -3.25
N ILE A 142 6.85 15.15 -1.98
CA ILE A 142 5.46 14.97 -1.57
C ILE A 142 4.54 15.92 -2.35
N PRO A 143 4.79 17.25 -2.42
CA PRO A 143 3.98 18.16 -3.24
C PRO A 143 3.96 17.78 -4.73
N PHE A 144 5.07 17.31 -5.29
CA PHE A 144 5.11 16.85 -6.68
C PHE A 144 4.17 15.64 -6.92
N ILE A 145 4.21 14.64 -6.05
CA ILE A 145 3.31 13.48 -6.12
C ILE A 145 1.84 13.91 -5.97
N GLU A 146 1.54 14.79 -5.02
CA GLU A 146 0.18 15.33 -4.79
C GLU A 146 -0.34 16.13 -5.98
N SER A 147 0.52 16.77 -6.75
CA SER A 147 0.14 17.50 -7.96
C SER A 147 -0.20 16.59 -9.15
N LYS A 148 0.40 15.40 -9.20
CA LYS A 148 0.28 14.46 -10.33
C LYS A 148 -0.75 13.35 -10.12
N TYR A 149 -0.99 12.96 -8.88
CA TYR A 149 -1.80 11.78 -8.56
C TYR A 149 -2.90 12.10 -7.54
N PRO A 150 -4.05 11.42 -7.60
CA PRO A 150 -5.15 11.62 -6.66
C PRO A 150 -4.83 10.96 -5.31
N VAL A 151 -3.91 11.54 -4.57
CA VAL A 151 -3.46 11.03 -3.28
C VAL A 151 -4.09 11.76 -2.10
N THR A 152 -3.98 11.16 -0.92
CA THR A 152 -4.40 11.73 0.37
C THR A 152 -3.19 12.07 1.23
N HIS A 153 -3.44 12.75 2.35
CA HIS A 153 -2.39 13.01 3.34
C HIS A 153 -2.06 11.80 4.23
N PHE A 154 -2.70 10.65 3.99
CA PHE A 154 -2.36 9.41 4.70
C PHE A 154 -1.13 8.76 4.03
N ARG A 155 0.03 8.90 4.67
CA ARG A 155 1.32 8.52 4.12
C ARG A 155 2.04 7.52 5.01
N THR A 156 2.71 6.54 4.40
CA THR A 156 3.58 5.55 5.07
C THR A 156 5.01 5.75 4.59
N LEU A 157 6.00 5.74 5.50
CA LEU A 157 7.43 5.74 5.18
C LEU A 157 8.04 4.40 5.54
N ILE A 158 8.76 3.78 4.59
CA ILE A 158 9.38 2.46 4.72
C ILE A 158 10.87 2.56 4.45
N GLY A 159 11.71 1.99 5.32
CA GLY A 159 13.15 1.96 5.11
C GLY A 159 13.86 0.86 5.88
N HIS A 160 14.95 0.35 5.32
CA HIS A 160 15.80 -0.71 5.86
C HIS A 160 17.20 -0.19 6.20
N SER A 161 17.78 -0.65 7.29
CA SER A 161 19.16 -0.32 7.67
C SER A 161 19.36 1.19 7.89
N TYR A 162 20.18 1.90 7.10
CA TYR A 162 20.25 3.38 7.09
C TYR A 162 18.88 3.98 6.71
N GLY A 163 18.10 3.32 5.83
CA GLY A 163 16.73 3.72 5.56
C GLY A 163 15.84 3.62 6.80
N GLY A 164 16.01 2.59 7.63
CA GLY A 164 15.36 2.46 8.92
C GLY A 164 15.77 3.54 9.92
N LEU A 165 17.05 3.89 9.97
CA LEU A 165 17.56 5.02 10.74
C LEU A 165 16.88 6.34 10.31
N PHE A 166 16.77 6.58 9.00
CA PHE A 166 16.09 7.76 8.46
C PHE A 166 14.60 7.77 8.78
N VAL A 167 13.92 6.61 8.78
CA VAL A 167 12.51 6.48 9.20
C VAL A 167 12.34 6.97 10.64
N ILE A 168 13.19 6.51 11.56
CA ILE A 168 13.17 6.95 12.97
C ILE A 168 13.49 8.44 13.07
N TYR A 169 14.50 8.93 12.36
CA TYR A 169 14.87 10.34 12.29
C TYR A 169 13.66 11.22 11.86
N THR A 170 12.94 10.80 10.84
CA THR A 170 11.77 11.53 10.33
C THR A 170 10.64 11.52 11.36
N LEU A 171 10.38 10.40 12.03
CA LEU A 171 9.39 10.33 13.12
C LEU A 171 9.72 11.30 14.26
N LEU A 172 10.99 11.44 14.61
CA LEU A 172 11.41 12.32 15.70
C LEU A 172 11.34 13.81 15.32
N ASN A 173 11.73 14.16 14.10
CA ASN A 173 11.93 15.55 13.71
C ASN A 173 10.71 16.18 12.99
N THR A 174 10.04 15.42 12.13
CA THR A 174 8.92 15.87 11.28
C THR A 174 7.78 14.85 11.27
N PRO A 175 7.20 14.50 12.44
CA PRO A 175 6.16 13.46 12.55
C PRO A 175 4.90 13.78 11.74
N GLU A 176 4.69 15.03 11.35
CA GLU A 176 3.55 15.46 10.53
C GLU A 176 3.61 14.96 9.10
N LEU A 177 4.79 14.65 8.56
CA LEU A 177 4.94 14.23 7.16
C LEU A 177 4.29 12.86 6.88
N PHE A 178 4.29 11.96 7.87
CA PHE A 178 3.77 10.61 7.70
C PHE A 178 2.82 10.21 8.83
N THR A 179 1.94 9.25 8.53
CA THR A 179 1.04 8.63 9.52
C THR A 179 1.64 7.33 10.04
N ASN A 180 2.18 6.52 9.13
CA ASN A 180 2.78 5.22 9.43
C ASN A 180 4.28 5.21 9.13
N TYR A 181 5.01 4.51 9.97
CA TYR A 181 6.45 4.35 9.89
C TYR A 181 6.82 2.86 9.98
N LEU A 182 7.68 2.41 9.08
CA LEU A 182 8.18 1.03 9.05
C LEU A 182 9.71 1.06 9.02
N ALA A 183 10.33 0.92 10.18
CA ALA A 183 11.78 0.92 10.36
C ALA A 183 12.29 -0.53 10.42
N ILE A 184 12.82 -1.03 9.32
CA ILE A 184 13.29 -2.39 9.19
C ILE A 184 14.76 -2.44 9.60
N ASP A 185 15.04 -3.14 10.69
CA ASP A 185 16.41 -3.39 11.16
C ASP A 185 17.28 -2.12 11.13
N PRO A 186 16.85 -1.03 11.80
CA PRO A 186 17.45 0.29 11.65
C PRO A 186 18.86 0.38 12.22
N SER A 187 19.76 1.09 11.54
CA SER A 187 21.16 1.30 11.97
C SER A 187 21.26 2.34 13.10
N LEU A 188 20.63 2.04 14.25
CA LEU A 188 20.63 2.93 15.42
C LEU A 188 21.98 3.00 16.16
N ASP A 189 22.94 2.17 15.74
CA ASP A 189 24.36 2.24 16.14
C ASP A 189 25.11 3.45 15.55
N TRP A 190 24.51 4.12 14.52
CA TRP A 190 25.15 5.25 13.83
C TRP A 190 25.56 6.33 14.83
N ASP A 191 26.80 6.83 14.65
CA ASP A 191 27.39 7.90 15.48
C ASP A 191 27.26 7.61 16.98
N ASN A 192 27.68 6.41 17.38
CA ASN A 192 27.60 5.94 18.78
C ASN A 192 26.20 6.09 19.40
N GLN A 193 25.16 5.74 18.63
CA GLN A 193 23.78 5.80 19.08
C GLN A 193 23.24 7.23 19.31
N LYS A 194 23.76 8.22 18.61
CA LYS A 194 23.35 9.62 18.77
C LYS A 194 21.84 9.79 18.67
N LEU A 195 21.20 9.18 17.66
CA LEU A 195 19.75 9.32 17.46
C LEU A 195 18.96 8.70 18.62
N LEU A 196 19.44 7.63 19.24
CA LEU A 196 18.82 7.06 20.45
C LEU A 196 18.89 8.02 21.63
N SER A 197 20.05 8.68 21.82
CA SER A 197 20.21 9.70 22.86
C SER A 197 19.27 10.89 22.65
N ASP A 198 19.18 11.40 21.42
CA ASP A 198 18.30 12.52 21.06
C ASP A 198 16.81 12.14 21.23
N ALA A 199 16.45 10.88 20.93
CA ALA A 199 15.09 10.38 20.99
C ALA A 199 14.52 10.39 22.42
N GLN A 200 15.33 10.14 23.44
CA GLN A 200 14.88 10.07 24.82
C GLN A 200 14.19 11.36 25.30
N GLN A 201 14.72 12.50 24.93
CA GLN A 201 14.10 13.79 25.22
C GLN A 201 12.87 14.02 24.35
N VAL A 202 12.99 13.81 23.03
CA VAL A 202 11.93 14.10 22.07
C VAL A 202 10.66 13.29 22.34
N PHE A 203 10.78 12.01 22.71
CA PHE A 203 9.62 11.16 23.03
C PHE A 203 8.89 11.57 24.32
N SER A 204 9.56 12.24 25.23
CA SER A 204 8.91 12.77 26.46
C SER A 204 8.11 14.05 26.19
N GLU A 205 8.46 14.83 25.16
CA GLU A 205 7.91 16.16 24.91
C GLU A 205 6.83 16.16 23.80
N LYS A 206 6.91 15.24 22.82
CA LYS A 206 6.01 15.24 21.64
C LYS A 206 4.83 14.30 21.81
N ASN A 207 3.69 14.72 21.23
CA ASN A 207 2.50 13.88 21.08
C ASN A 207 2.52 13.20 19.71
N TYR A 208 2.38 11.88 19.71
CA TYR A 208 2.36 11.04 18.52
C TYR A 208 0.96 10.43 18.25
N GLN A 209 -0.09 11.02 18.80
CA GLN A 209 -1.46 10.55 18.57
C GLN A 209 -1.75 10.39 17.06
N GLY A 210 -2.25 9.23 16.67
CA GLY A 210 -2.53 8.89 15.28
C GLY A 210 -1.32 8.48 14.44
N LYS A 211 -0.13 8.35 15.06
CA LYS A 211 1.08 7.81 14.42
C LYS A 211 1.28 6.35 14.78
N SER A 212 1.84 5.58 13.85
CA SER A 212 2.15 4.17 14.02
C SER A 212 3.59 3.89 13.61
N LEU A 213 4.31 3.14 14.42
CA LEU A 213 5.68 2.66 14.14
C LEU A 213 5.76 1.15 14.33
N PHE A 214 6.13 0.44 13.27
CA PHE A 214 6.64 -0.93 13.37
C PHE A 214 8.16 -0.92 13.22
N MET A 215 8.84 -1.65 14.09
CA MET A 215 10.29 -1.81 14.05
C MET A 215 10.67 -3.29 14.10
N SER A 216 11.68 -3.70 13.37
CA SER A 216 12.19 -5.08 13.38
C SER A 216 13.65 -5.16 13.77
N LEU A 217 14.09 -6.33 14.24
CA LEU A 217 15.48 -6.68 14.52
C LEU A 217 15.77 -8.09 14.03
N ASN A 218 16.85 -8.26 13.29
CA ASN A 218 17.35 -9.54 12.81
C ASN A 218 17.94 -10.41 13.92
N GLY A 219 18.05 -11.73 13.64
CA GLY A 219 18.54 -12.72 14.61
C GLY A 219 20.05 -12.81 14.73
N GLN A 220 20.83 -12.22 13.82
CA GLN A 220 22.28 -12.23 13.86
C GLN A 220 22.81 -11.16 14.82
N LEU A 221 22.55 -11.33 16.11
CA LEU A 221 22.85 -10.34 17.16
C LEU A 221 24.35 -10.08 17.30
N ASN A 222 25.18 -11.10 17.10
CA ASN A 222 26.61 -11.02 17.03
C ASN A 222 27.12 -11.98 15.95
N PRO A 223 27.57 -11.49 14.77
CA PRO A 223 28.03 -12.33 13.68
C PRO A 223 29.31 -13.15 13.99
N GLN A 224 30.03 -12.82 15.05
CA GLN A 224 31.26 -13.52 15.45
C GLN A 224 31.03 -14.50 16.60
N ASN A 225 29.91 -14.38 17.35
CA ASN A 225 29.59 -15.26 18.47
C ASN A 225 28.10 -15.66 18.45
N PRO A 226 27.76 -16.83 17.89
CA PRO A 226 26.39 -17.29 17.80
C PRO A 226 25.75 -17.66 19.15
N ASN A 227 26.52 -17.72 20.24
CA ASN A 227 25.98 -17.98 21.58
C ASN A 227 25.36 -16.73 22.23
N ILE A 228 25.53 -15.56 21.62
CA ILE A 228 24.84 -14.34 22.08
C ILE A 228 23.37 -14.41 21.66
N THR A 229 22.49 -14.45 22.65
CA THR A 229 21.04 -14.52 22.47
C THR A 229 20.38 -13.16 22.74
N ILE A 230 19.10 -13.05 22.46
CA ILE A 230 18.34 -11.81 22.71
C ILE A 230 18.27 -11.47 24.21
N GLU A 231 18.36 -12.47 25.10
CA GLU A 231 18.39 -12.29 26.56
C GLU A 231 19.76 -11.83 27.06
N SER A 232 20.84 -12.22 26.38
CA SER A 232 22.21 -11.95 26.84
C SER A 232 22.89 -10.77 26.13
N VAL A 233 22.44 -10.37 24.93
CA VAL A 233 23.11 -9.36 24.08
C VAL A 233 23.27 -8.01 24.79
N MET A 234 22.35 -7.62 25.66
CA MET A 234 22.45 -6.36 26.39
C MET A 234 23.58 -6.35 27.45
N GLN A 235 24.13 -7.50 27.77
CA GLN A 235 25.27 -7.63 28.71
C GLN A 235 26.62 -7.56 27.94
N ASP A 236 26.61 -7.78 26.64
CA ASP A 236 27.80 -7.66 25.80
C ASP A 236 28.17 -6.18 25.61
N THR A 237 29.44 -5.84 25.81
CA THR A 237 29.94 -4.47 25.69
C THR A 237 30.75 -4.23 24.42
N SER A 238 30.90 -5.25 23.57
CA SER A 238 31.66 -5.15 22.32
C SER A 238 30.99 -4.21 21.32
N GLU A 239 31.78 -3.61 20.44
CA GLU A 239 31.28 -2.80 19.31
C GLU A 239 30.45 -3.64 18.32
N ILE A 240 30.68 -4.95 18.25
CA ILE A 240 30.02 -5.86 17.31
C ILE A 240 28.52 -5.99 17.61
N THR A 241 28.14 -5.95 18.89
CA THR A 241 26.73 -6.00 19.31
C THR A 241 26.06 -4.64 19.43
N LEU A 242 26.78 -3.55 19.14
CA LEU A 242 26.25 -2.18 19.29
C LEU A 242 24.97 -1.98 18.48
N PHE A 243 24.91 -2.50 17.25
CA PHE A 243 23.74 -2.46 16.39
C PHE A 243 22.52 -3.09 17.08
N SER A 244 22.64 -4.32 17.54
CA SER A 244 21.55 -5.06 18.20
C SER A 244 21.13 -4.39 19.51
N ARG A 245 22.10 -3.98 20.33
CA ARG A 245 21.86 -3.31 21.63
C ARG A 245 21.16 -1.96 21.42
N ALA A 246 21.54 -1.16 20.41
CA ALA A 246 20.90 0.10 20.11
C ALA A 246 19.43 -0.07 19.73
N ASN A 247 19.12 -1.07 18.92
CA ASN A 247 17.74 -1.40 18.55
C ASN A 247 16.88 -1.83 19.73
N ILE A 248 17.42 -2.70 20.59
CA ILE A 248 16.72 -3.15 21.80
C ILE A 248 16.51 -1.99 22.79
N ALA A 249 17.55 -1.17 23.01
CA ALA A 249 17.47 0.00 23.90
C ALA A 249 16.42 1.00 23.40
N PHE A 250 16.36 1.27 22.09
CA PHE A 250 15.34 2.13 21.50
C PHE A 250 13.93 1.56 21.69
N SER A 251 13.74 0.25 21.44
CA SER A 251 12.46 -0.41 21.68
C SER A 251 12.00 -0.30 23.14
N ASN A 252 12.91 -0.51 24.07
CA ASN A 252 12.62 -0.40 25.50
C ASN A 252 12.27 1.05 25.90
N MET A 253 13.01 2.04 25.37
CA MET A 253 12.71 3.45 25.59
C MET A 253 11.29 3.81 25.12
N ILE A 254 10.88 3.41 23.90
CA ILE A 254 9.51 3.68 23.42
C ILE A 254 8.45 3.07 24.34
N LYS A 255 8.65 1.84 24.81
CA LYS A 255 7.72 1.19 25.76
C LYS A 255 7.54 1.99 27.05
N HIS A 256 8.60 2.62 27.54
CA HIS A 256 8.51 3.49 28.72
C HIS A 256 7.73 4.79 28.45
N HIS A 257 7.72 5.28 27.20
CA HIS A 257 6.98 6.47 26.78
C HIS A 257 5.63 6.15 26.10
N SER A 258 5.02 5.00 26.40
CA SER A 258 3.79 4.52 25.74
C SER A 258 2.57 5.45 25.88
N LYS A 259 2.61 6.45 26.75
CA LYS A 259 1.53 7.43 26.96
C LYS A 259 1.55 8.60 25.97
N ASN A 260 2.54 8.71 25.10
CA ASN A 260 2.66 9.80 24.12
C ASN A 260 1.77 9.64 22.87
N GLY A 261 0.94 8.59 22.84
CA GLY A 261 -0.03 8.35 21.75
C GLY A 261 0.50 7.57 20.54
N LEU A 262 1.79 7.18 20.53
CA LEU A 262 2.35 6.36 19.47
C LEU A 262 1.82 4.92 19.53
N THR A 263 1.23 4.43 18.45
CA THR A 263 0.94 3.01 18.25
C THR A 263 2.24 2.31 17.86
N TYR A 264 2.76 1.44 18.70
CA TYR A 264 4.09 0.85 18.52
C TYR A 264 4.07 -0.67 18.61
N ALA A 265 4.79 -1.32 17.69
CA ALA A 265 5.22 -2.71 17.82
C ALA A 265 6.65 -2.91 17.34
N TRP A 266 7.32 -3.89 17.89
CA TRP A 266 8.56 -4.39 17.35
C TRP A 266 8.55 -5.91 17.30
N LYS A 267 9.32 -6.46 16.35
CA LYS A 267 9.44 -7.91 16.18
C LYS A 267 10.88 -8.32 15.99
N PHE A 268 11.30 -9.31 16.79
CA PHE A 268 12.58 -10.00 16.63
C PHE A 268 12.40 -11.18 15.67
N TYR A 269 13.30 -11.33 14.71
CA TYR A 269 13.29 -12.40 13.71
C TYR A 269 14.51 -13.29 13.89
N PRO A 270 14.43 -14.32 14.75
CA PRO A 270 15.59 -15.12 15.16
C PRO A 270 16.26 -15.90 14.03
N ASN A 271 15.53 -16.19 12.96
CA ASN A 271 16.01 -16.96 11.83
C ASN A 271 16.46 -16.12 10.64
N ASP A 272 16.35 -14.80 10.72
CA ASP A 272 16.74 -13.87 9.67
C ASP A 272 18.06 -13.18 9.99
N ILE A 273 18.79 -12.85 8.94
CA ILE A 273 19.95 -11.96 9.01
C ILE A 273 19.58 -10.57 8.44
N HIS A 274 20.48 -9.62 8.56
CA HIS A 274 20.27 -8.24 8.08
C HIS A 274 19.80 -8.17 6.62
N GLY A 275 20.27 -9.08 5.74
CA GLY A 275 19.91 -9.10 4.32
C GLY A 275 18.59 -9.81 4.00
N THR A 276 18.06 -10.67 4.88
CA THR A 276 16.83 -11.43 4.63
C THR A 276 15.59 -10.89 5.33
N ILE A 277 15.80 -10.19 6.45
CA ILE A 277 14.72 -9.62 7.28
C ILE A 277 13.78 -8.62 6.56
N PRO A 278 14.17 -7.91 5.48
CA PRO A 278 13.27 -6.96 4.85
C PRO A 278 11.95 -7.58 4.38
N PHE A 279 11.99 -8.77 3.80
CA PHE A 279 10.80 -9.41 3.25
C PHE A 279 9.72 -9.68 4.31
N PRO A 280 9.99 -10.46 5.38
CA PRO A 280 8.99 -10.70 6.42
C PRO A 280 8.61 -9.42 7.19
N SER A 281 9.54 -8.47 7.36
CA SER A 281 9.26 -7.21 8.04
C SER A 281 8.32 -6.29 7.27
N ILE A 282 8.43 -6.24 5.94
CA ILE A 282 7.51 -5.46 5.10
C ILE A 282 6.10 -6.02 5.25
N MET A 283 5.93 -7.33 5.19
CA MET A 283 4.64 -7.98 5.35
C MET A 283 4.04 -7.69 6.75
N ASP A 284 4.76 -8.03 7.80
CA ASP A 284 4.26 -7.87 9.18
C ASP A 284 4.02 -6.40 9.53
N GLY A 285 4.89 -5.51 9.08
CA GLY A 285 4.80 -4.08 9.35
C GLY A 285 3.62 -3.42 8.65
N LEU A 286 3.33 -3.78 7.41
CA LEU A 286 2.13 -3.30 6.71
C LEU A 286 0.86 -3.82 7.39
N LEU A 287 0.81 -5.11 7.72
CA LEU A 287 -0.34 -5.69 8.43
C LEU A 287 -0.54 -5.06 9.82
N PHE A 288 0.54 -4.75 10.55
CA PHE A 288 0.46 -4.04 11.83
C PHE A 288 -0.05 -2.61 11.64
N ASN A 289 0.55 -1.83 10.74
CA ASN A 289 0.21 -0.43 10.52
C ASN A 289 -1.23 -0.25 10.03
N PHE A 290 -1.79 -1.26 9.35
CA PHE A 290 -3.17 -1.28 8.87
C PHE A 290 -4.08 -2.26 9.61
N LYS A 291 -3.70 -2.72 10.83
CA LYS A 291 -4.53 -3.64 11.63
C LYS A 291 -5.95 -3.12 11.82
N TRP A 292 -6.13 -1.82 11.99
CA TRP A 292 -7.41 -1.16 12.12
C TRP A 292 -8.25 -1.19 10.82
N TYR A 293 -7.60 -1.39 9.66
CA TYR A 293 -8.25 -1.47 8.34
C TYR A 293 -8.83 -2.86 8.07
N GLN A 294 -8.31 -3.90 8.70
CA GLN A 294 -8.71 -5.28 8.43
C GLN A 294 -10.22 -5.49 8.58
N MET A 295 -10.78 -6.32 7.70
CA MET A 295 -12.20 -6.68 7.76
C MET A 295 -12.48 -7.49 9.02
N GLU A 296 -13.57 -7.15 9.68
CA GLU A 296 -14.07 -7.80 10.88
C GLU A 296 -15.44 -8.42 10.61
N ASN A 297 -15.81 -9.49 11.34
CA ASN A 297 -17.13 -10.12 11.27
C ASN A 297 -17.51 -10.66 9.89
N THR A 298 -16.56 -11.09 9.07
CA THR A 298 -16.82 -11.59 7.72
C THR A 298 -17.69 -12.84 7.72
N ASP A 299 -17.64 -13.66 8.78
CA ASP A 299 -18.50 -14.82 9.01
C ASP A 299 -19.99 -14.46 9.17
N LYS A 300 -20.28 -13.24 9.63
CA LYS A 300 -21.65 -12.77 9.89
C LYS A 300 -22.39 -12.42 8.61
N PHE A 301 -21.69 -11.99 7.56
CA PHE A 301 -22.33 -11.58 6.31
C PHE A 301 -23.05 -12.74 5.60
N ASN A 302 -22.51 -13.95 5.69
CA ASN A 302 -23.07 -15.16 5.07
C ASN A 302 -23.96 -15.99 6.03
N SER A 303 -24.09 -15.57 7.28
CA SER A 303 -24.89 -16.30 8.27
C SER A 303 -26.37 -15.97 8.11
N PRO A 304 -27.25 -16.98 7.95
CA PRO A 304 -28.71 -16.75 7.89
C PRO A 304 -29.25 -16.18 9.20
N ASN A 305 -28.58 -16.45 10.33
CA ASN A 305 -28.97 -16.03 11.67
C ASN A 305 -28.63 -14.58 12.00
N THR A 306 -27.72 -13.93 11.26
CA THR A 306 -27.38 -12.53 11.48
C THR A 306 -28.55 -11.65 11.03
N THR A 307 -29.03 -10.80 11.90
CA THR A 307 -30.16 -9.92 11.57
C THR A 307 -29.75 -8.79 10.62
N LYS A 308 -30.72 -8.18 9.95
CA LYS A 308 -30.54 -6.98 9.13
C LYS A 308 -29.90 -5.84 9.94
N GLU A 309 -30.38 -5.65 11.17
CA GLU A 309 -29.89 -4.59 12.05
C GLU A 309 -28.41 -4.78 12.43
N GLU A 310 -27.99 -6.01 12.75
CA GLU A 310 -26.59 -6.34 13.01
C GLU A 310 -25.71 -6.05 11.79
N LEU A 311 -26.13 -6.48 10.59
CA LEU A 311 -25.40 -6.20 9.34
C LEU A 311 -25.32 -4.71 9.05
N PHE A 312 -26.42 -3.97 9.22
CA PHE A 312 -26.45 -2.51 9.08
C PHE A 312 -25.44 -1.83 10.03
N ASN A 313 -25.40 -2.28 11.27
CA ASN A 313 -24.48 -1.76 12.28
C ASN A 313 -23.02 -2.08 11.96
N PHE A 314 -22.70 -3.29 11.47
CA PHE A 314 -21.33 -3.65 11.06
C PHE A 314 -20.83 -2.77 9.90
N VAL A 315 -21.67 -2.55 8.87
CA VAL A 315 -21.31 -1.71 7.73
C VAL A 315 -21.05 -0.26 8.16
N ASN A 316 -21.96 0.32 8.95
CA ASN A 316 -21.79 1.71 9.40
C ASN A 316 -20.65 1.88 10.41
N TYR A 317 -20.45 0.93 11.33
CA TYR A 317 -19.30 0.92 12.23
C TYR A 317 -17.97 0.95 11.45
N ARG A 318 -17.83 0.07 10.46
CA ARG A 318 -16.64 0.03 9.62
C ARG A 318 -16.46 1.32 8.83
N ALA A 319 -17.53 1.84 8.21
CA ALA A 319 -17.48 3.12 7.49
C ALA A 319 -16.97 4.25 8.39
N LYS A 320 -17.50 4.36 9.62
CA LYS A 320 -17.06 5.36 10.61
C LYS A 320 -15.63 5.15 11.08
N LYS A 321 -15.22 3.88 11.31
CA LYS A 321 -13.86 3.52 11.67
C LYS A 321 -12.86 3.96 10.59
N LEU A 322 -13.13 3.65 9.31
CA LEU A 322 -12.27 4.05 8.18
C LEU A 322 -12.22 5.58 8.04
N GLU A 323 -13.36 6.26 8.10
CA GLU A 323 -13.41 7.73 8.05
C GLU A 323 -12.58 8.37 9.17
N THR A 324 -12.65 7.83 10.38
CA THR A 324 -11.89 8.34 11.53
C THR A 324 -10.37 8.22 11.33
N HIS A 325 -9.91 7.08 10.78
CA HIS A 325 -8.48 6.86 10.56
C HIS A 325 -7.93 7.59 9.34
N PHE A 326 -8.69 7.65 8.24
CA PHE A 326 -8.24 8.33 7.03
C PHE A 326 -8.46 9.84 7.06
N GLY A 327 -9.41 10.33 7.85
CA GLY A 327 -9.83 11.73 7.86
C GLY A 327 -10.74 12.11 6.68
N TYR A 328 -11.21 11.13 5.90
CA TYR A 328 -12.17 11.29 4.79
C TYR A 328 -12.99 10.02 4.60
N MET A 329 -14.14 10.15 3.94
CA MET A 329 -15.03 9.01 3.70
C MET A 329 -14.40 8.03 2.73
N VAL A 330 -14.31 6.76 3.17
CA VAL A 330 -13.86 5.61 2.39
C VAL A 330 -14.96 4.56 2.41
N PRO A 331 -15.31 3.95 1.26
CA PRO A 331 -16.25 2.83 1.24
C PRO A 331 -15.80 1.71 2.20
N PRO A 332 -16.70 1.18 3.05
CA PRO A 332 -16.31 0.19 4.07
C PRO A 332 -15.97 -1.18 3.49
N TYR A 333 -16.56 -1.53 2.36
CA TYR A 333 -16.36 -2.80 1.66
C TYR A 333 -16.29 -2.57 0.16
N PRO A 334 -15.68 -3.49 -0.63
CA PRO A 334 -15.71 -3.45 -2.08
C PRO A 334 -17.14 -3.42 -2.64
N GLU A 335 -17.30 -2.81 -3.78
CA GLU A 335 -18.61 -2.63 -4.43
C GLU A 335 -19.29 -3.95 -4.77
N ASP A 336 -18.52 -4.86 -5.37
CA ASP A 336 -18.97 -6.20 -5.77
C ASP A 336 -19.43 -7.04 -4.57
N LEU A 337 -18.89 -6.80 -3.38
CA LEU A 337 -19.38 -7.48 -2.17
C LEU A 337 -20.81 -7.06 -1.82
N PHE A 338 -21.16 -5.78 -1.89
CA PHE A 338 -22.52 -5.34 -1.62
C PHE A 338 -23.53 -5.90 -2.61
N ASP A 339 -23.17 -5.90 -3.90
CA ASP A 339 -24.01 -6.45 -4.96
C ASP A 339 -24.22 -7.96 -4.78
N ALA A 340 -23.14 -8.71 -4.55
CA ALA A 340 -23.20 -10.16 -4.31
C ALA A 340 -24.04 -10.52 -3.07
N LEU A 341 -23.88 -9.80 -1.95
CA LEU A 341 -24.67 -10.00 -0.74
C LEU A 341 -26.15 -9.64 -0.95
N GLY A 342 -26.44 -8.62 -1.76
CA GLY A 342 -27.78 -8.26 -2.16
C GLY A 342 -28.48 -9.39 -2.92
N HIS A 343 -27.84 -9.89 -3.98
CA HIS A 343 -28.39 -10.99 -4.77
C HIS A 343 -28.52 -12.29 -3.97
N MET A 344 -27.49 -12.67 -3.19
CA MET A 344 -27.55 -13.83 -2.30
C MET A 344 -28.72 -13.73 -1.32
N SER A 345 -28.98 -12.55 -0.74
CA SER A 345 -30.11 -12.34 0.16
C SER A 345 -31.44 -12.43 -0.55
N MET A 346 -31.54 -11.99 -1.82
CA MET A 346 -32.75 -12.21 -2.66
C MET A 346 -33.04 -13.69 -2.86
N ASP A 347 -32.01 -14.45 -3.26
CA ASP A 347 -32.14 -15.90 -3.52
C ASP A 347 -32.56 -16.67 -2.26
N MET A 348 -32.16 -16.20 -1.08
CA MET A 348 -32.54 -16.75 0.22
C MET A 348 -33.91 -16.25 0.71
N GLY A 349 -34.59 -15.38 -0.04
CA GLY A 349 -35.89 -14.79 0.38
C GLY A 349 -35.76 -13.75 1.50
N ALA A 350 -34.55 -13.32 1.85
CA ALA A 350 -34.29 -12.30 2.87
C ALA A 350 -34.36 -10.88 2.25
N LEU A 351 -35.53 -10.49 1.77
CA LEU A 351 -35.73 -9.30 0.94
C LEU A 351 -35.36 -7.98 1.63
N ASP A 352 -35.51 -7.91 2.93
CA ASP A 352 -35.12 -6.73 3.72
C ASP A 352 -33.60 -6.54 3.83
N LYS A 353 -32.86 -7.66 3.87
CA LYS A 353 -31.36 -7.64 3.79
C LYS A 353 -30.90 -7.31 2.37
N ALA A 354 -31.50 -7.91 1.34
CA ALA A 354 -31.20 -7.64 -0.06
C ALA A 354 -31.29 -6.15 -0.38
N LYS A 355 -32.43 -5.54 -0.06
CA LYS A 355 -32.66 -4.12 -0.24
C LYS A 355 -31.60 -3.27 0.46
N MET A 356 -31.26 -3.59 1.69
CA MET A 356 -30.25 -2.88 2.49
C MET A 356 -28.87 -2.91 1.81
N PHE A 357 -28.44 -4.06 1.28
CA PHE A 357 -27.14 -4.18 0.62
C PHE A 357 -27.10 -3.38 -0.70
N PHE A 358 -28.15 -3.42 -1.52
CA PHE A 358 -28.23 -2.59 -2.72
C PHE A 358 -28.25 -1.08 -2.39
N GLU A 359 -28.94 -0.69 -1.31
CA GLU A 359 -28.92 0.70 -0.83
C GLU A 359 -27.52 1.12 -0.36
N PHE A 360 -26.76 0.23 0.29
CA PHE A 360 -25.36 0.49 0.63
C PHE A 360 -24.46 0.58 -0.63
N ALA A 361 -24.66 -0.26 -1.64
CA ALA A 361 -23.95 -0.15 -2.91
C ALA A 361 -24.13 1.24 -3.54
N ILE A 362 -25.35 1.73 -3.61
CA ILE A 362 -25.66 3.09 -4.11
C ILE A 362 -25.04 4.17 -3.20
N LYS A 363 -25.14 4.03 -1.88
CA LYS A 363 -24.63 5.01 -0.91
C LYS A 363 -23.13 5.23 -1.05
N PHE A 364 -22.37 4.15 -1.18
CA PHE A 364 -20.90 4.20 -1.21
C PHE A 364 -20.34 4.30 -2.62
N TYR A 365 -21.09 3.89 -3.65
CA TYR A 365 -20.69 3.90 -5.06
C TYR A 365 -21.78 4.52 -5.97
N PRO A 366 -22.13 5.80 -5.75
CA PRO A 366 -23.28 6.43 -6.40
C PRO A 366 -23.13 6.66 -7.90
N ASN A 367 -21.91 6.49 -8.45
CA ASN A 367 -21.65 6.72 -9.86
C ASN A 367 -21.64 5.43 -10.71
N ASN A 368 -21.91 4.28 -10.10
CA ASN A 368 -22.05 3.03 -10.85
C ASN A 368 -23.53 2.74 -11.16
N ALA A 369 -23.84 2.69 -12.47
CA ALA A 369 -25.20 2.45 -12.96
C ALA A 369 -25.73 1.08 -12.55
N ASN A 370 -24.87 0.05 -12.47
CA ASN A 370 -25.29 -1.30 -12.12
C ASN A 370 -25.88 -1.39 -10.71
N ASN A 371 -25.41 -0.59 -9.75
CA ASN A 371 -25.97 -0.55 -8.40
C ASN A 371 -27.44 -0.13 -8.39
N TYR A 372 -27.78 0.84 -9.23
CA TYR A 372 -29.17 1.28 -9.41
C TYR A 372 -29.99 0.23 -10.17
N MET A 373 -29.37 -0.49 -11.11
CA MET A 373 -30.03 -1.55 -11.84
C MET A 373 -30.35 -2.75 -10.93
N SER A 374 -29.41 -3.18 -10.08
CA SER A 374 -29.64 -4.25 -9.09
C SER A 374 -30.81 -3.90 -8.15
N LEU A 375 -30.93 -2.65 -7.74
CA LEU A 375 -32.07 -2.21 -6.93
C LEU A 375 -33.38 -2.10 -7.75
N ALA A 376 -33.30 -1.78 -9.06
CA ALA A 376 -34.44 -1.82 -9.95
C ALA A 376 -34.96 -3.25 -10.14
N ASP A 377 -34.05 -4.23 -10.34
CA ASP A 377 -34.38 -5.65 -10.45
C ASP A 377 -35.01 -6.16 -9.16
N PHE A 378 -34.51 -5.77 -8.00
CA PHE A 378 -35.15 -6.08 -6.71
C PHE A 378 -36.59 -5.61 -6.64
N TYR A 379 -36.90 -4.37 -7.01
CA TYR A 379 -38.25 -3.83 -6.98
C TYR A 379 -39.14 -4.47 -8.04
N GLU A 380 -38.62 -4.77 -9.24
CA GLU A 380 -39.38 -5.47 -10.30
C GLU A 380 -39.79 -6.87 -9.85
N MET A 381 -38.88 -7.66 -9.23
CA MET A 381 -39.19 -8.98 -8.69
C MET A 381 -40.27 -8.94 -7.60
N ASN A 382 -40.39 -7.84 -6.87
CA ASN A 382 -41.39 -7.61 -5.85
C ASN A 382 -42.66 -6.91 -6.39
N ASN A 383 -42.80 -6.79 -7.73
CA ASN A 383 -43.94 -6.17 -8.42
C ASN A 383 -44.14 -4.68 -8.11
N ASP A 384 -43.12 -4.00 -7.54
CA ASP A 384 -43.13 -2.55 -7.37
C ASP A 384 -42.51 -1.87 -8.62
N TYR A 385 -43.27 -1.93 -9.72
CA TYR A 385 -42.81 -1.40 -11.00
C TYR A 385 -42.55 0.11 -10.97
N LYS A 386 -43.23 0.85 -10.09
CA LYS A 386 -43.01 2.29 -9.93
C LYS A 386 -41.58 2.59 -9.39
N MET A 387 -41.18 1.86 -8.36
CA MET A 387 -39.81 2.00 -7.82
C MET A 387 -38.78 1.40 -8.76
N ALA A 388 -39.07 0.27 -9.40
CA ALA A 388 -38.22 -0.30 -10.44
C ALA A 388 -37.94 0.72 -11.56
N LEU A 389 -38.96 1.39 -12.06
CA LEU A 389 -38.81 2.44 -13.09
C LEU A 389 -37.94 3.59 -12.63
N LYS A 390 -38.10 4.06 -11.39
CA LYS A 390 -37.29 5.13 -10.82
C LYS A 390 -35.79 4.80 -10.85
N PHE A 391 -35.41 3.60 -10.38
CA PHE A 391 -34.01 3.21 -10.29
C PHE A 391 -33.40 2.82 -11.65
N ALA A 392 -34.18 2.18 -12.53
CA ALA A 392 -33.74 1.91 -13.90
C ALA A 392 -33.52 3.20 -14.71
N THR A 393 -34.37 4.21 -14.50
CA THR A 393 -34.16 5.54 -15.11
C THR A 393 -32.82 6.13 -14.65
N LYS A 394 -32.52 6.05 -13.33
CA LYS A 394 -31.26 6.55 -12.78
C LYS A 394 -30.05 5.80 -13.30
N ALA A 395 -30.14 4.47 -13.44
CA ALA A 395 -29.09 3.66 -14.05
C ALA A 395 -28.79 4.11 -15.48
N PHE A 396 -29.83 4.32 -16.29
CA PHE A 396 -29.67 4.80 -17.66
C PHE A 396 -29.10 6.22 -17.75
N GLU A 397 -29.53 7.13 -16.88
CA GLU A 397 -28.96 8.49 -16.80
C GLU A 397 -27.45 8.51 -16.55
N ILE A 398 -26.95 7.55 -15.74
CA ILE A 398 -25.53 7.45 -15.38
C ILE A 398 -24.70 6.83 -16.52
N SER A 399 -25.20 5.75 -17.14
CA SER A 399 -24.43 4.97 -18.12
C SER A 399 -24.62 5.38 -19.56
N GLY A 400 -25.85 5.76 -19.95
CA GLY A 400 -26.27 5.90 -21.34
C GLY A 400 -26.30 4.60 -22.15
N ASP A 401 -26.14 3.43 -21.50
CA ASP A 401 -25.97 2.15 -22.16
C ASP A 401 -27.29 1.57 -22.73
N ASN A 402 -27.19 0.93 -23.89
CA ASN A 402 -28.32 0.29 -24.54
C ASN A 402 -28.97 -0.81 -23.71
N SER A 403 -28.21 -1.56 -22.90
CA SER A 403 -28.72 -2.59 -22.00
C SER A 403 -29.66 -2.00 -20.94
N HIS A 404 -29.26 -0.89 -20.33
CA HIS A 404 -30.07 -0.16 -19.35
C HIS A 404 -31.30 0.49 -20.01
N ALA A 405 -31.17 0.99 -21.24
CA ALA A 405 -32.31 1.51 -22.00
C ALA A 405 -33.35 0.42 -22.31
N GLN A 406 -32.92 -0.78 -22.69
CA GLN A 406 -33.82 -1.92 -22.94
C GLN A 406 -34.55 -2.34 -21.67
N LYS A 407 -33.84 -2.44 -20.53
CA LYS A 407 -34.43 -2.77 -19.25
C LYS A 407 -35.47 -1.73 -18.81
N LEU A 408 -35.11 -0.44 -18.93
CA LEU A 408 -36.00 0.68 -18.67
C LEU A 408 -37.32 0.58 -19.49
N LYS A 409 -37.21 0.23 -20.78
CA LYS A 409 -38.37 0.03 -21.68
C LYS A 409 -39.22 -1.14 -21.21
N SER A 410 -38.61 -2.28 -20.90
CA SER A 410 -39.32 -3.48 -20.41
C SER A 410 -40.14 -3.20 -19.14
N ILE A 411 -39.54 -2.42 -18.17
CA ILE A 411 -40.25 -2.04 -16.96
C ILE A 411 -41.45 -1.12 -17.26
N LYS A 412 -41.29 -0.16 -18.19
CA LYS A 412 -42.39 0.74 -18.62
C LYS A 412 -43.58 -0.01 -19.22
N GLU A 413 -43.35 -1.12 -19.90
CA GLU A 413 -44.39 -1.95 -20.51
C GLU A 413 -45.21 -2.75 -19.47
N LYS A 414 -44.74 -2.81 -18.20
CA LYS A 414 -45.38 -3.51 -17.09
C LYS A 414 -46.25 -2.59 -16.19
N ILE A 415 -46.18 -1.28 -16.38
CA ILE A 415 -46.96 -0.26 -15.66
C ILE A 415 -48.19 0.13 -16.47
#